data_3927a21d2f459fdb013da2beb7072952
#
_entry.id   3927a21d2f459fdb013da2beb7072952
#
_cell.length_a   1.000
_cell.length_b   1.000
_cell.length_c   1.000
_cell.angle_alpha   90.00
_cell.angle_beta   90.00
_cell.angle_gamma   90.00
#
_symmetry.space_group_name_H-M   'P 1'
#
loop_
_entity.id
_entity.type
_entity.pdbx_description
1 polymer ?
#
loop_
_entity_poly.entity_id
_entity_poly.type
_entity_poly.pdbx_seq_one_letter_code
_entity_poly.pdbx_strand_id
1 'polypeptide(L)'
;MRNPEKEKELNQLENVVLLPLDVTNIQQIEATVKAAIGLGEIDVVFNNAGYGLIGPLETYSEEDIRAQFETNFFGVLWVTKAFIPYFKEKRNGLFITTTSLCGLTSYPLSSIYNASKWALQGWSESMSYDLAQFNIGIKNVAPGGIKSNYMNVMKVAEDKSYEPLMKRLSEGFADGTLMEFSDSEIIAEEVYIAATDGKDQLTYPAGNDANRIYAQRLAVGPETHRRTVTKYLNLVSPFQSPAL
;
A
#
# COMPACT_ATOMS: atom_id res chain seq x y z
N MET A 1 6.95 6.06 14.43
CA MET A 1 7.86 6.43 13.30
C MET A 1 9.30 6.03 13.63
N ARG A 2 10.21 5.86 12.62
CA ARG A 2 11.60 5.40 12.88
C ARG A 2 12.43 6.39 13.69
N ASN A 3 12.24 7.69 13.51
CA ASN A 3 13.03 8.74 14.12
C ASN A 3 12.12 9.84 14.68
N PRO A 4 11.42 9.62 15.80
CA PRO A 4 10.49 10.60 16.37
C PRO A 4 11.16 11.92 16.77
N GLU A 5 12.43 11.88 17.11
CA GLU A 5 13.22 13.06 17.48
C GLU A 5 13.43 14.06 16.32
N LYS A 6 13.25 13.63 15.08
CA LYS A 6 13.37 14.49 13.88
C LYS A 6 12.06 15.14 13.48
N GLU A 7 10.95 14.69 14.07
CA GLU A 7 9.62 15.22 13.78
C GLU A 7 9.39 16.50 14.60
N LYS A 8 9.05 17.58 13.90
CA LYS A 8 8.87 18.89 14.53
C LYS A 8 7.42 19.35 14.58
N GLU A 9 6.64 19.02 13.56
CA GLU A 9 5.27 19.49 13.40
C GLU A 9 4.30 18.69 14.27
N LEU A 10 4.34 17.36 14.20
CA LEU A 10 3.47 16.50 15.00
C LEU A 10 3.74 16.61 16.49
N ASN A 11 4.98 16.90 16.90
CA ASN A 11 5.35 17.12 18.31
C ASN A 11 4.69 18.36 18.92
N GLN A 12 4.12 19.27 18.12
CA GLN A 12 3.44 20.47 18.59
C GLN A 12 1.94 20.24 18.85
N LEU A 13 1.42 19.09 18.45
CA LEU A 13 0.01 18.75 18.60
C LEU A 13 -0.23 18.09 19.98
N GLU A 14 -1.09 18.68 20.80
CA GLU A 14 -1.38 18.21 22.16
C GLU A 14 -1.95 16.78 22.23
N ASN A 15 -2.63 16.35 21.16
CA ASN A 15 -3.26 15.04 21.07
C ASN A 15 -2.41 13.99 20.31
N VAL A 16 -1.14 14.26 20.08
CA VAL A 16 -0.22 13.36 19.38
C VAL A 16 0.89 12.90 20.30
N VAL A 17 1.11 11.59 20.36
CA VAL A 17 2.26 10.99 21.04
C VAL A 17 3.12 10.26 20.01
N LEU A 18 4.40 10.63 19.95
CA LEU A 18 5.35 10.02 19.04
C LEU A 18 6.11 8.89 19.72
N LEU A 19 6.02 7.70 19.15
CA LEU A 19 6.75 6.51 19.63
C LEU A 19 7.72 6.01 18.55
N PRO A 20 8.92 5.54 18.93
CA PRO A 20 9.86 4.94 18.00
C PRO A 20 9.30 3.62 17.47
N LEU A 21 9.29 3.44 16.16
CA LEU A 21 8.82 2.21 15.52
C LEU A 21 9.50 2.01 14.17
N ASP A 22 10.35 1.00 14.09
CA ASP A 22 10.76 0.36 12.86
C ASP A 22 9.95 -0.93 12.72
N VAL A 23 9.11 -1.00 11.68
CA VAL A 23 8.22 -2.16 11.44
C VAL A 23 8.97 -3.43 11.01
N THR A 24 10.27 -3.34 10.76
CA THR A 24 11.15 -4.48 10.48
C THR A 24 11.84 -5.03 11.73
N ASN A 25 11.65 -4.39 12.90
CA ASN A 25 12.24 -4.79 14.17
C ASN A 25 11.17 -5.28 15.15
N ILE A 26 11.10 -6.60 15.34
CA ILE A 26 10.06 -7.25 16.17
C ILE A 26 10.12 -6.77 17.62
N GLN A 27 11.31 -6.64 18.21
CA GLN A 27 11.47 -6.18 19.60
C GLN A 27 10.97 -4.75 19.77
N GLN A 28 11.22 -3.90 18.77
CA GLN A 28 10.74 -2.51 18.79
C GLN A 28 9.21 -2.46 18.59
N ILE A 29 8.64 -3.33 17.75
CA ILE A 29 7.18 -3.47 17.61
C ILE A 29 6.54 -3.83 18.96
N GLU A 30 7.02 -4.87 19.63
CA GLU A 30 6.49 -5.32 20.92
C GLU A 30 6.56 -4.22 21.98
N ALA A 31 7.71 -3.53 22.08
CA ALA A 31 7.89 -2.42 23.01
C ALA A 31 6.95 -1.25 22.71
N THR A 32 6.80 -0.88 21.43
CA THR A 32 5.94 0.23 21.01
C THR A 32 4.46 -0.09 21.22
N VAL A 33 4.02 -1.30 20.90
CA VAL A 33 2.64 -1.75 21.12
C VAL A 33 2.30 -1.72 22.63
N LYS A 34 3.19 -2.23 23.48
CA LYS A 34 3.02 -2.17 24.93
C LYS A 34 2.92 -0.73 25.44
N ALA A 35 3.77 0.15 24.94
CA ALA A 35 3.75 1.57 25.30
C ALA A 35 2.44 2.24 24.84
N ALA A 36 2.00 1.99 23.60
CA ALA A 36 0.76 2.56 23.07
C ALA A 36 -0.48 2.13 23.88
N ILE A 37 -0.60 0.85 24.20
CA ILE A 37 -1.69 0.32 25.04
C ILE A 37 -1.64 0.94 26.45
N GLY A 38 -0.45 1.21 26.98
CA GLY A 38 -0.28 1.87 28.28
C GLY A 38 -0.67 3.34 28.31
N LEU A 39 -0.77 4.00 27.17
CA LEU A 39 -1.20 5.41 27.07
C LEU A 39 -2.72 5.59 27.05
N GLY A 40 -3.46 4.57 26.70
CA GLY A 40 -4.92 4.63 26.64
C GLY A 40 -5.53 3.56 25.76
N GLU A 41 -6.83 3.66 25.57
CA GLU A 41 -7.60 2.72 24.75
C GLU A 41 -7.28 2.92 23.26
N ILE A 42 -7.04 1.80 22.57
CA ILE A 42 -6.80 1.78 21.12
C ILE A 42 -8.05 1.22 20.44
N ASP A 43 -8.57 1.94 19.46
CA ASP A 43 -9.71 1.54 18.63
C ASP A 43 -9.28 1.15 17.21
N VAL A 44 -8.28 1.86 16.67
CA VAL A 44 -7.82 1.67 15.30
C VAL A 44 -6.30 1.55 15.26
N VAL A 45 -5.81 0.58 14.52
CA VAL A 45 -4.39 0.46 14.15
C VAL A 45 -4.25 0.70 12.65
N PHE A 46 -3.54 1.77 12.28
CA PHE A 46 -3.29 2.13 10.88
C PHE A 46 -1.87 1.77 10.45
N ASN A 47 -1.76 0.70 9.66
CA ASN A 47 -0.51 0.25 9.05
C ASN A 47 -0.22 1.07 7.78
N ASN A 48 0.61 2.09 7.89
CA ASN A 48 0.92 3.00 6.78
C ASN A 48 2.38 2.92 6.30
N ALA A 49 3.29 2.31 7.05
CA ALA A 49 4.70 2.23 6.67
C ALA A 49 4.88 1.45 5.37
N GLY A 50 5.65 2.03 4.44
CA GLY A 50 5.94 1.39 3.16
C GLY A 50 6.72 2.30 2.21
N TYR A 51 7.32 1.69 1.18
CA TYR A 51 8.02 2.40 0.12
C TYR A 51 7.90 1.65 -1.21
N GLY A 52 8.27 2.28 -2.33
CA GLY A 52 8.24 1.71 -3.67
C GLY A 52 9.61 1.25 -4.14
N LEU A 53 9.62 0.20 -4.95
CA LEU A 53 10.77 -0.31 -5.69
C LEU A 53 10.39 -0.36 -7.16
N ILE A 54 11.04 0.46 -8.00
CA ILE A 54 10.73 0.65 -9.41
C ILE A 54 11.97 0.34 -10.26
N GLY A 55 11.80 -0.51 -11.25
CA GLY A 55 12.85 -0.91 -12.20
C GLY A 55 12.63 -2.32 -12.75
N PRO A 56 13.48 -2.76 -13.69
CA PRO A 56 13.49 -4.15 -14.17
C PRO A 56 13.87 -5.13 -13.06
N LEU A 57 13.24 -6.29 -13.03
CA LEU A 57 13.47 -7.30 -11.99
C LEU A 57 14.95 -7.71 -11.87
N GLU A 58 15.63 -7.85 -12.97
CA GLU A 58 17.03 -8.27 -13.07
C GLU A 58 18.04 -7.24 -12.52
N THR A 59 17.59 -6.01 -12.28
CA THR A 59 18.44 -4.95 -11.70
C THR A 59 18.41 -4.93 -10.17
N TYR A 60 17.50 -5.66 -9.54
CA TYR A 60 17.39 -5.67 -8.09
C TYR A 60 18.32 -6.70 -7.45
N SER A 61 18.96 -6.30 -6.36
CA SER A 61 19.63 -7.25 -5.49
C SER A 61 18.62 -8.11 -4.70
N GLU A 62 19.06 -9.26 -4.20
CA GLU A 62 18.25 -10.06 -3.28
C GLU A 62 17.86 -9.25 -2.03
N GLU A 63 18.76 -8.41 -1.54
CA GLU A 63 18.52 -7.52 -0.40
C GLU A 63 17.39 -6.53 -0.68
N ASP A 64 17.36 -5.90 -1.85
CA ASP A 64 16.28 -4.96 -2.24
C ASP A 64 14.93 -5.65 -2.26
N ILE A 65 14.86 -6.85 -2.84
CA ILE A 65 13.63 -7.63 -2.91
C ILE A 65 13.13 -8.00 -1.51
N ARG A 66 14.03 -8.52 -0.66
CA ARG A 66 13.68 -8.89 0.72
C ARG A 66 13.26 -7.67 1.54
N ALA A 67 14.01 -6.58 1.50
CA ALA A 67 13.71 -5.36 2.22
C ALA A 67 12.34 -4.76 1.85
N GLN A 68 11.96 -4.84 0.56
CA GLN A 68 10.63 -4.43 0.11
C GLN A 68 9.51 -5.23 0.81
N PHE A 69 9.65 -6.55 0.90
CA PHE A 69 8.68 -7.42 1.58
C PHE A 69 8.73 -7.25 3.10
N GLU A 70 9.93 -7.13 3.68
CA GLU A 70 10.09 -6.91 5.13
C GLU A 70 9.33 -5.68 5.59
N THR A 71 9.42 -4.57 4.85
CA THR A 71 8.71 -3.34 5.22
C THR A 71 7.24 -3.39 4.85
N ASN A 72 6.92 -3.69 3.56
CA ASN A 72 5.58 -3.49 3.02
C ASN A 72 4.59 -4.59 3.40
N PHE A 73 5.08 -5.80 3.69
CA PHE A 73 4.23 -6.95 3.98
C PHE A 73 4.46 -7.47 5.41
N PHE A 74 5.65 -7.96 5.72
CA PHE A 74 5.91 -8.55 7.04
C PHE A 74 5.76 -7.54 8.17
N GLY A 75 6.17 -6.28 7.98
CA GLY A 75 5.96 -5.22 8.98
C GLY A 75 4.49 -5.04 9.35
N VAL A 76 3.59 -5.08 8.35
CA VAL A 76 2.14 -5.04 8.59
C VAL A 76 1.68 -6.25 9.39
N LEU A 77 2.16 -7.45 9.04
CA LEU A 77 1.81 -8.69 9.73
C LEU A 77 2.24 -8.66 11.19
N TRP A 78 3.48 -8.24 11.45
CA TRP A 78 4.02 -8.22 12.81
C TRP A 78 3.33 -7.19 13.71
N VAL A 79 3.06 -5.98 13.21
CA VAL A 79 2.30 -4.97 13.95
C VAL A 79 0.88 -5.46 14.23
N THR A 80 0.19 -5.98 13.22
CA THR A 80 -1.16 -6.53 13.38
C THR A 80 -1.18 -7.68 14.40
N LYS A 81 -0.25 -8.64 14.26
CA LYS A 81 -0.11 -9.77 15.20
C LYS A 81 0.06 -9.31 16.64
N ALA A 82 0.83 -8.26 16.87
CA ALA A 82 1.10 -7.75 18.22
C ALA A 82 -0.15 -7.10 18.87
N PHE A 83 -1.06 -6.50 18.08
CA PHE A 83 -2.30 -5.89 18.59
C PHE A 83 -3.47 -6.88 18.69
N ILE A 84 -3.47 -8.01 17.99
CA ILE A 84 -4.56 -8.98 17.99
C ILE A 84 -4.97 -9.43 19.42
N PRO A 85 -4.05 -9.78 20.35
CA PRO A 85 -4.45 -10.18 21.70
C PRO A 85 -5.25 -9.09 22.43
N TYR A 86 -4.82 -7.84 22.34
CA TYR A 86 -5.50 -6.69 22.93
C TYR A 86 -6.92 -6.50 22.36
N PHE A 87 -7.08 -6.51 21.05
CA PHE A 87 -8.39 -6.37 20.42
C PHE A 87 -9.31 -7.58 20.68
N LYS A 88 -8.75 -8.78 20.79
CA LYS A 88 -9.52 -9.98 21.17
C LYS A 88 -10.08 -9.87 22.58
N GLU A 89 -9.29 -9.40 23.54
CA GLU A 89 -9.74 -9.17 24.92
C GLU A 89 -10.84 -8.09 24.97
N LYS A 90 -10.64 -6.98 24.26
CA LYS A 90 -11.59 -5.89 24.14
C LYS A 90 -12.86 -6.29 23.35
N ARG A 91 -12.80 -7.33 22.51
CA ARG A 91 -13.83 -7.73 21.54
C ARG A 91 -14.28 -6.57 20.63
N ASN A 92 -13.35 -5.72 20.32
CA ASN A 92 -13.52 -4.55 19.45
C ASN A 92 -12.17 -4.08 18.94
N GLY A 93 -12.11 -3.65 17.68
CA GLY A 93 -10.92 -3.05 17.09
C GLY A 93 -11.00 -3.03 15.57
N LEU A 94 -10.17 -2.19 14.96
CA LEU A 94 -10.09 -2.07 13.53
C LEU A 94 -8.63 -1.96 13.08
N PHE A 95 -8.24 -2.80 12.15
CA PHE A 95 -6.99 -2.65 11.42
C PHE A 95 -7.25 -1.98 10.07
N ILE A 96 -6.51 -0.93 9.76
CA ILE A 96 -6.49 -0.30 8.43
C ILE A 96 -5.09 -0.43 7.87
N THR A 97 -4.98 -0.79 6.60
CA THR A 97 -3.68 -0.95 5.92
C THR A 97 -3.64 -0.11 4.65
N THR A 98 -2.60 0.70 4.49
CA THR A 98 -2.29 1.35 3.22
C THR A 98 -1.76 0.31 2.25
N THR A 99 -2.62 -0.13 1.34
CA THR A 99 -2.20 -0.97 0.20
C THR A 99 -1.73 -0.08 -0.95
N SER A 100 -2.33 -0.14 -2.10
CA SER A 100 -2.10 0.74 -3.25
C SER A 100 -3.06 0.35 -4.38
N LEU A 101 -3.27 1.24 -5.34
CA LEU A 101 -3.79 0.87 -6.66
C LEU A 101 -2.94 -0.26 -7.28
N CYS A 102 -1.64 -0.31 -7.00
CA CYS A 102 -0.74 -1.40 -7.38
C CYS A 102 -1.03 -2.76 -6.70
N GLY A 103 -1.90 -2.80 -5.71
CA GLY A 103 -2.47 -4.02 -5.12
C GLY A 103 -3.82 -4.43 -5.73
N LEU A 104 -4.39 -3.58 -6.58
CA LEU A 104 -5.67 -3.80 -7.27
C LEU A 104 -5.50 -3.98 -8.78
N THR A 105 -4.42 -3.43 -9.33
CA THR A 105 -3.95 -3.61 -10.71
C THR A 105 -2.43 -3.66 -10.71
N SER A 106 -1.79 -3.80 -11.87
CA SER A 106 -0.33 -3.89 -11.95
C SER A 106 0.22 -2.96 -13.02
N TYR A 107 1.36 -2.35 -12.71
CA TYR A 107 2.12 -1.52 -13.64
C TYR A 107 3.45 -2.19 -13.99
N PRO A 108 3.97 -1.97 -15.21
CA PRO A 108 5.31 -2.41 -15.56
C PRO A 108 6.38 -1.81 -14.64
N LEU A 109 7.54 -2.45 -14.59
CA LEU A 109 8.71 -2.03 -13.82
C LEU A 109 8.47 -1.86 -12.31
N SER A 110 7.41 -2.48 -11.80
CA SER A 110 7.02 -2.42 -10.38
C SER A 110 6.69 -3.81 -9.84
N SER A 111 7.28 -4.87 -10.41
CA SER A 111 6.86 -6.26 -10.15
C SER A 111 6.90 -6.64 -8.67
N ILE A 112 7.98 -6.31 -7.96
CA ILE A 112 8.16 -6.63 -6.53
C ILE A 112 7.25 -5.76 -5.65
N TYR A 113 7.13 -4.46 -5.97
CA TYR A 113 6.20 -3.58 -5.28
C TYR A 113 4.74 -4.04 -5.46
N ASN A 114 4.32 -4.32 -6.71
CA ASN A 114 3.00 -4.88 -7.00
C ASN A 114 2.76 -6.15 -6.18
N ALA A 115 3.70 -7.11 -6.21
CA ALA A 115 3.58 -8.37 -5.47
C ALA A 115 3.38 -8.14 -3.97
N SER A 116 4.13 -7.21 -3.35
CA SER A 116 3.99 -6.88 -1.93
C SER A 116 2.61 -6.30 -1.59
N LYS A 117 2.04 -5.46 -2.48
CA LYS A 117 0.73 -4.84 -2.29
C LYS A 117 -0.44 -5.80 -2.60
N TRP A 118 -0.27 -6.70 -3.57
CA TRP A 118 -1.22 -7.80 -3.80
C TRP A 118 -1.24 -8.80 -2.65
N ALA A 119 -0.08 -9.12 -2.06
CA ALA A 119 0.01 -9.97 -0.89
C ALA A 119 -0.83 -9.42 0.29
N LEU A 120 -0.82 -8.10 0.51
CA LEU A 120 -1.65 -7.46 1.53
C LEU A 120 -3.15 -7.63 1.25
N GLN A 121 -3.60 -7.54 -0.01
CA GLN A 121 -5.01 -7.70 -0.35
C GLN A 121 -5.52 -9.10 0.01
N GLY A 122 -4.83 -10.14 -0.47
CA GLY A 122 -5.23 -11.52 -0.18
C GLY A 122 -5.10 -11.89 1.31
N TRP A 123 -4.04 -11.38 1.97
CA TRP A 123 -3.88 -11.57 3.41
C TRP A 123 -4.99 -10.89 4.21
N SER A 124 -5.32 -9.64 3.90
CA SER A 124 -6.38 -8.90 4.60
C SER A 124 -7.75 -9.56 4.42
N GLU A 125 -8.04 -10.04 3.21
CA GLU A 125 -9.30 -10.78 2.94
C GLU A 125 -9.39 -12.03 3.81
N SER A 126 -8.34 -12.85 3.86
CA SER A 126 -8.31 -14.03 4.73
C SER A 126 -8.46 -13.67 6.21
N MET A 127 -7.70 -12.66 6.67
CA MET A 127 -7.76 -12.21 8.06
C MET A 127 -9.12 -11.62 8.45
N SER A 128 -9.88 -11.07 7.51
CA SER A 128 -11.23 -10.54 7.79
C SER A 128 -12.16 -11.63 8.30
N TYR A 129 -12.05 -12.84 7.77
CA TYR A 129 -12.82 -13.99 8.25
C TYR A 129 -12.38 -14.45 9.66
N ASP A 130 -11.06 -14.53 9.88
CA ASP A 130 -10.50 -14.97 11.15
C ASP A 130 -10.83 -14.01 12.31
N LEU A 131 -10.83 -12.71 12.05
CA LEU A 131 -11.01 -11.66 13.06
C LEU A 131 -12.49 -11.36 13.35
N ALA A 132 -13.39 -11.60 12.40
CA ALA A 132 -14.82 -11.31 12.54
C ALA A 132 -15.45 -11.97 13.77
N GLN A 133 -15.03 -13.19 14.16
CA GLN A 133 -15.52 -13.89 15.34
C GLN A 133 -15.23 -13.16 16.66
N PHE A 134 -14.28 -12.22 16.64
CA PHE A 134 -13.91 -11.41 17.80
C PHE A 134 -14.42 -9.97 17.71
N ASN A 135 -15.25 -9.66 16.72
CA ASN A 135 -15.71 -8.30 16.40
C ASN A 135 -14.52 -7.34 16.09
N ILE A 136 -13.54 -7.83 15.36
CA ILE A 136 -12.39 -7.06 14.91
C ILE A 136 -12.47 -6.90 13.39
N GLY A 137 -12.50 -5.65 12.93
CA GLY A 137 -12.52 -5.31 11.51
C GLY A 137 -11.11 -5.24 10.90
N ILE A 138 -11.05 -5.42 9.58
CA ILE A 138 -9.85 -5.16 8.78
C ILE A 138 -10.26 -4.46 7.49
N LYS A 139 -9.55 -3.40 7.10
CA LYS A 139 -9.82 -2.61 5.91
C LYS A 139 -8.53 -2.23 5.19
N ASN A 140 -8.61 -2.14 3.88
CA ASN A 140 -7.51 -1.71 3.02
C ASN A 140 -7.85 -0.39 2.36
N VAL A 141 -7.04 0.63 2.55
CA VAL A 141 -7.09 1.84 1.74
C VAL A 141 -6.05 1.68 0.62
N ALA A 142 -6.49 1.84 -0.61
CA ALA A 142 -5.70 1.60 -1.82
C ALA A 142 -5.50 2.90 -2.62
N PRO A 143 -4.53 3.74 -2.26
CA PRO A 143 -4.27 4.99 -2.96
C PRO A 143 -3.77 4.77 -4.38
N GLY A 144 -4.15 5.69 -5.26
CA GLY A 144 -3.49 5.94 -6.53
C GLY A 144 -2.24 6.82 -6.38
N GLY A 145 -2.04 7.76 -7.28
CA GLY A 145 -0.99 8.77 -7.19
C GLY A 145 -1.23 9.74 -6.04
N ILE A 146 -0.20 10.02 -5.25
CA ILE A 146 -0.27 10.98 -4.14
C ILE A 146 0.83 12.04 -4.30
N LYS A 147 0.47 13.32 -4.22
CA LYS A 147 1.43 14.42 -4.10
C LYS A 147 2.01 14.43 -2.68
N SER A 148 3.12 13.75 -2.50
CA SER A 148 3.76 13.59 -1.19
C SER A 148 5.27 13.36 -1.35
N ASN A 149 5.97 13.29 -0.22
CA ASN A 149 7.40 12.94 -0.19
C ASN A 149 7.68 11.46 -0.51
N TYR A 150 6.67 10.66 -0.87
CA TYR A 150 6.83 9.23 -1.18
C TYR A 150 7.83 8.97 -2.31
N MET A 151 7.83 9.83 -3.35
CA MET A 151 8.77 9.74 -4.47
C MET A 151 10.24 9.82 -4.01
N ASN A 152 10.51 10.54 -2.91
CA ASN A 152 11.87 10.71 -2.38
C ASN A 152 12.38 9.45 -1.63
N VAL A 153 11.49 8.54 -1.25
CA VAL A 153 11.84 7.30 -0.56
C VAL A 153 11.74 6.07 -1.47
N MET A 154 11.26 6.24 -2.71
CA MET A 154 11.29 5.18 -3.71
C MET A 154 12.73 4.84 -4.09
N LYS A 155 13.00 3.55 -4.22
CA LYS A 155 14.21 3.07 -4.86
C LYS A 155 13.93 2.86 -6.35
N VAL A 156 14.75 3.48 -7.20
CA VAL A 156 14.64 3.34 -8.66
C VAL A 156 15.91 2.70 -9.16
N ALA A 157 15.76 1.60 -9.90
CA ALA A 157 16.85 0.95 -10.62
C ALA A 157 16.64 1.13 -12.13
N GLU A 158 17.71 1.46 -12.84
CA GLU A 158 17.67 1.78 -14.26
C GLU A 158 18.42 0.76 -15.10
N ASP A 159 17.87 0.47 -16.26
CA ASP A 159 18.53 -0.25 -17.35
C ASP A 159 18.16 0.41 -18.68
N LYS A 160 19.16 0.70 -19.50
CA LYS A 160 18.98 1.42 -20.78
C LYS A 160 18.06 0.68 -21.76
N SER A 161 17.99 -0.64 -21.70
CA SER A 161 17.09 -1.44 -22.54
C SER A 161 15.62 -1.16 -22.28
N TYR A 162 15.27 -0.66 -21.07
CA TYR A 162 13.92 -0.30 -20.67
C TYR A 162 13.60 1.20 -20.81
N GLU A 163 14.55 2.02 -21.26
CA GLU A 163 14.34 3.47 -21.44
C GLU A 163 13.09 3.82 -22.27
N PRO A 164 12.77 3.13 -23.39
CA PRO A 164 11.55 3.41 -24.15
C PRO A 164 10.27 3.11 -23.37
N LEU A 165 10.27 2.09 -22.49
CA LEU A 165 9.13 1.78 -21.62
C LEU A 165 9.00 2.77 -20.47
N MET A 166 10.11 3.15 -19.85
CA MET A 166 10.15 4.17 -18.79
C MET A 166 9.60 5.50 -19.30
N LYS A 167 9.99 5.91 -20.51
CA LYS A 167 9.47 7.13 -21.14
C LYS A 167 7.96 7.09 -21.31
N ARG A 168 7.40 6.00 -21.84
CA ARG A 168 5.94 5.85 -22.02
C ARG A 168 5.18 5.84 -20.69
N LEU A 169 5.75 5.20 -19.66
CA LEU A 169 5.18 5.26 -18.32
C LEU A 169 5.16 6.69 -17.76
N SER A 170 6.26 7.41 -17.91
CA SER A 170 6.36 8.80 -17.47
C SER A 170 5.37 9.71 -18.20
N GLU A 171 5.19 9.52 -19.51
CA GLU A 171 4.19 10.22 -20.31
C GLU A 171 2.76 9.93 -19.79
N GLY A 172 2.43 8.65 -19.52
CA GLY A 172 1.14 8.25 -19.01
C GLY A 172 0.86 8.69 -17.55
N PHE A 173 1.90 8.96 -16.77
CA PHE A 173 1.76 9.61 -15.47
C PHE A 173 1.59 11.12 -15.61
N ALA A 174 2.26 11.74 -16.58
CA ALA A 174 2.18 13.19 -16.80
C ALA A 174 0.82 13.62 -17.36
N ASP A 175 0.20 12.82 -18.24
CA ASP A 175 -1.10 13.09 -18.84
C ASP A 175 -2.30 12.56 -18.04
N GLY A 176 -2.05 11.89 -16.91
CA GLY A 176 -3.08 11.33 -16.01
C GLY A 176 -3.76 10.04 -16.51
N THR A 177 -3.34 9.49 -17.65
CA THR A 177 -3.95 8.26 -18.22
C THR A 177 -3.68 7.05 -17.36
N LEU A 178 -2.44 6.88 -16.89
CA LEU A 178 -2.05 5.76 -16.03
C LEU A 178 -2.23 6.07 -14.55
N MET A 179 -2.04 7.32 -14.14
CA MET A 179 -2.13 7.74 -12.75
C MET A 179 -2.39 9.25 -12.67
N GLU A 180 -3.29 9.66 -11.82
CA GLU A 180 -3.56 11.06 -11.51
C GLU A 180 -3.15 11.32 -10.05
N PHE A 181 -2.39 12.39 -9.82
CA PHE A 181 -1.87 12.67 -8.48
C PHE A 181 -2.86 13.51 -7.68
N SER A 182 -3.43 12.91 -6.65
CA SER A 182 -4.30 13.57 -5.66
C SER A 182 -3.48 14.24 -4.55
N ASP A 183 -4.04 15.27 -3.93
CA ASP A 183 -3.48 15.86 -2.71
C ASP A 183 -3.57 14.86 -1.55
N SER A 184 -2.61 14.91 -0.62
CA SER A 184 -2.51 13.95 0.50
C SER A 184 -3.73 13.98 1.41
N GLU A 185 -4.39 15.13 1.52
CA GLU A 185 -5.60 15.34 2.30
C GLU A 185 -6.77 14.49 1.79
N ILE A 186 -6.92 14.34 0.47
CA ILE A 186 -7.96 13.48 -0.13
C ILE A 186 -7.76 12.03 0.28
N ILE A 187 -6.51 11.57 0.33
CA ILE A 187 -6.19 10.21 0.74
C ILE A 187 -6.37 10.03 2.25
N ALA A 188 -6.00 11.03 3.04
CA ALA A 188 -6.21 11.02 4.48
C ALA A 188 -7.69 10.99 4.85
N GLU A 189 -8.54 11.73 4.13
CA GLU A 189 -10.00 11.70 4.29
C GLU A 189 -10.56 10.30 4.01
N GLU A 190 -10.07 9.59 2.98
CA GLU A 190 -10.52 8.22 2.71
C GLU A 190 -10.11 7.24 3.82
N VAL A 191 -8.93 7.44 4.44
CA VAL A 191 -8.53 6.68 5.63
C VAL A 191 -9.47 6.96 6.80
N TYR A 192 -9.82 8.22 7.02
CA TYR A 192 -10.75 8.62 8.07
C TYR A 192 -12.15 8.04 7.84
N ILE A 193 -12.66 8.09 6.60
CA ILE A 193 -13.92 7.46 6.20
C ILE A 193 -13.86 5.96 6.48
N ALA A 194 -12.80 5.27 6.04
CA ALA A 194 -12.62 3.85 6.31
C ALA A 194 -12.61 3.51 7.82
N ALA A 195 -12.09 4.44 8.65
CA ALA A 195 -12.06 4.25 10.10
C ALA A 195 -13.43 4.45 10.77
N THR A 196 -14.32 5.27 10.20
CA THR A 196 -15.49 5.80 10.91
C THR A 196 -16.84 5.49 10.28
N ASP A 197 -16.89 4.98 9.05
CA ASP A 197 -18.15 4.77 8.30
C ASP A 197 -18.98 3.57 8.78
N GLY A 198 -18.44 2.70 9.60
CA GLY A 198 -19.10 1.51 10.12
C GLY A 198 -19.49 0.46 9.06
N LYS A 199 -19.01 0.58 7.83
CA LYS A 199 -19.36 -0.35 6.75
C LYS A 199 -18.54 -1.63 6.80
N ASP A 200 -19.18 -2.73 6.46
CA ASP A 200 -18.50 -3.99 6.14
C ASP A 200 -17.98 -3.93 4.69
N GLN A 201 -16.90 -3.18 4.52
CA GLN A 201 -16.21 -3.01 3.24
C GLN A 201 -14.72 -3.21 3.45
N LEU A 202 -14.12 -4.13 2.69
CA LEU A 202 -12.70 -4.46 2.84
C LEU A 202 -11.79 -3.46 2.11
N THR A 203 -12.15 -3.01 0.91
CA THR A 203 -11.25 -2.23 0.05
C THR A 203 -11.83 -0.86 -0.29
N TYR A 204 -11.04 0.17 -0.03
CA TYR A 204 -11.32 1.59 -0.28
C TYR A 204 -10.29 2.13 -1.27
N PRO A 205 -10.62 2.20 -2.58
CA PRO A 205 -9.77 2.90 -3.54
C PRO A 205 -9.75 4.39 -3.21
N ALA A 206 -8.58 5.00 -3.10
CA ALA A 206 -8.43 6.38 -2.67
C ALA A 206 -7.79 7.25 -3.77
N GLY A 207 -8.46 8.35 -4.10
CA GLY A 207 -8.12 9.22 -5.22
C GLY A 207 -8.90 8.90 -6.51
N ASN A 208 -8.97 9.87 -7.41
CA ASN A 208 -9.77 9.76 -8.64
C ASN A 208 -9.29 8.63 -9.55
N ASP A 209 -7.98 8.50 -9.72
CA ASP A 209 -7.34 7.48 -10.55
C ASP A 209 -7.59 6.08 -10.00
N ALA A 210 -7.44 5.87 -8.69
CA ALA A 210 -7.67 4.57 -8.07
C ALA A 210 -9.11 4.11 -8.25
N ASN A 211 -10.07 4.99 -7.99
CA ASN A 211 -11.49 4.70 -8.19
C ASN A 211 -11.82 4.38 -9.65
N ARG A 212 -11.38 5.21 -10.58
CA ARG A 212 -11.61 5.04 -12.01
C ARG A 212 -10.99 3.75 -12.56
N ILE A 213 -9.70 3.52 -12.28
CA ILE A 213 -8.95 2.40 -12.86
C ILE A 213 -9.42 1.08 -12.27
N TYR A 214 -9.67 1.03 -10.97
CA TYR A 214 -10.18 -0.18 -10.32
C TYR A 214 -11.61 -0.53 -10.80
N ALA A 215 -12.51 0.45 -10.87
CA ALA A 215 -13.85 0.24 -11.42
C ALA A 215 -13.81 -0.27 -12.87
N GLN A 216 -12.94 0.32 -13.71
CA GLN A 216 -12.73 -0.15 -15.09
C GLN A 216 -12.21 -1.59 -15.12
N ARG A 217 -11.22 -1.94 -14.27
CA ARG A 217 -10.68 -3.30 -14.20
C ARG A 217 -11.76 -4.31 -13.80
N LEU A 218 -12.60 -3.99 -12.83
CA LEU A 218 -13.73 -4.84 -12.42
C LEU A 218 -14.74 -5.03 -13.55
N ALA A 219 -15.07 -3.98 -14.28
CA ALA A 219 -16.05 -4.01 -15.38
C ALA A 219 -15.60 -4.86 -16.57
N VAL A 220 -14.30 -4.78 -16.95
CA VAL A 220 -13.80 -5.46 -18.17
C VAL A 220 -13.07 -6.77 -17.85
N GLY A 221 -12.77 -7.04 -16.59
CA GLY A 221 -12.00 -8.18 -16.12
C GLY A 221 -10.47 -8.01 -16.29
N PRO A 222 -9.68 -8.80 -15.54
CA PRO A 222 -8.23 -8.61 -15.44
C PRO A 222 -7.48 -8.77 -16.76
N GLU A 223 -7.86 -9.73 -17.59
CA GLU A 223 -7.17 -10.00 -18.86
C GLU A 223 -7.41 -8.88 -19.89
N THR A 224 -8.64 -8.37 -19.99
CA THR A 224 -8.95 -7.27 -20.89
C THR A 224 -8.25 -5.98 -20.43
N HIS A 225 -8.26 -5.72 -19.12
CA HIS A 225 -7.55 -4.58 -18.55
C HIS A 225 -6.04 -4.66 -18.85
N ARG A 226 -5.40 -5.81 -18.63
CA ARG A 226 -4.00 -6.04 -18.95
C ARG A 226 -3.69 -5.73 -20.41
N ARG A 227 -4.50 -6.26 -21.34
CA ARG A 227 -4.33 -5.98 -22.78
C ARG A 227 -4.49 -4.50 -23.12
N THR A 228 -5.39 -3.79 -22.45
CA THR A 228 -5.56 -2.34 -22.61
C THR A 228 -4.31 -1.58 -22.20
N VAL A 229 -3.73 -1.90 -21.04
CA VAL A 229 -2.46 -1.31 -20.59
C VAL A 229 -1.32 -1.65 -21.56
N THR A 230 -1.21 -2.90 -21.99
CA THR A 230 -0.22 -3.34 -22.99
C THR A 230 -0.31 -2.51 -24.28
N LYS A 231 -1.53 -2.31 -24.79
CA LYS A 231 -1.78 -1.50 -26.00
C LYS A 231 -1.44 -0.03 -25.79
N TYR A 232 -1.85 0.54 -24.67
CA TYR A 232 -1.53 1.93 -24.34
C TYR A 232 -0.02 2.18 -24.31
N LEU A 233 0.73 1.25 -23.73
CA LEU A 233 2.19 1.32 -23.66
C LEU A 233 2.91 0.88 -24.96
N ASN A 234 2.18 0.62 -26.03
CA ASN A 234 2.72 0.13 -27.31
C ASN A 234 3.64 -1.10 -27.13
N LEU A 235 3.28 -2.00 -26.24
CA LEU A 235 4.00 -3.25 -26.02
C LEU A 235 3.47 -4.33 -26.97
N VAL A 236 4.37 -5.06 -27.60
CA VAL A 236 4.01 -6.18 -28.47
C VAL A 236 3.76 -7.41 -27.62
N SER A 237 2.62 -8.06 -27.80
CA SER A 237 2.36 -9.34 -27.14
C SER A 237 3.26 -10.42 -27.75
N PRO A 238 4.08 -11.15 -26.94
CA PRO A 238 4.91 -12.23 -27.46
C PRO A 238 4.10 -13.43 -27.96
N PHE A 239 2.78 -13.45 -27.72
CA PHE A 239 1.85 -14.49 -28.16
C PHE A 239 0.98 -14.08 -29.36
N GLN A 240 1.20 -12.89 -29.92
CA GLN A 240 0.65 -12.57 -31.23
C GLN A 240 1.57 -13.19 -32.27
N SER A 241 1.12 -14.27 -32.91
CA SER A 241 1.81 -14.79 -34.08
C SER A 241 2.05 -13.66 -35.06
N PRO A 242 3.25 -13.53 -35.67
CA PRO A 242 3.40 -12.67 -36.82
C PRO A 242 2.34 -13.13 -37.84
N ALA A 243 1.58 -12.15 -38.36
CA ALA A 243 0.63 -12.45 -39.46
C ALA A 243 1.43 -13.18 -40.57
N LEU A 244 1.08 -14.44 -40.81
CA LEU A 244 1.57 -15.22 -41.95
C LEU A 244 1.14 -14.55 -43.24
#